data_71ee661630e95780a41f68896ebddf61
#
_entry.id   71ee661630e95780a41f68896ebddf61
#
_cell.length_a   1.000
_cell.length_b   1.000
_cell.length_c   1.000
_cell.angle_alpha   90.00
_cell.angle_beta   90.00
_cell.angle_gamma   90.00
#
_symmetry.space_group_name_H-M   'P 1'
#
loop_
_entity.id
_entity.type
_entity.pdbx_description
1 polymer ?
#
loop_
_entity_poly.entity_id
_entity_poly.type
_entity_poly.pdbx_seq_one_letter_code
_entity_poly.pdbx_strand_id
1 'polypeptide(L)'
;MSRLLDLLLGGALFLVTLPIVAISALLIRIEGGGPAIYRQTRVGRGGQEFELLKLRTMVPGSDPVGIGTAVSRDDPRVTRIGRWLRRTSLDELPNLVNVLRGEMALVGPRPTIPAQVADYTPHQRRRLEVLPGITGWAQVQGRAGIPWEERIELDVEYVERRSFLLDLRILGRTFWLTITGEGLAPD
;
A
#
# COMPACT_ATOMS: atom_id res chain seq x y z
N MET A 1 11.30 12.05 -3.32
CA MET A 1 11.12 13.06 -2.25
C MET A 1 12.26 12.93 -1.25
N SER A 2 12.65 13.98 -0.54
CA SER A 2 13.64 13.85 0.52
C SER A 2 13.02 13.17 1.74
N ARG A 3 13.81 12.44 2.53
CA ARG A 3 13.35 11.78 3.76
C ARG A 3 12.68 12.75 4.74
N LEU A 4 13.19 13.97 4.81
CA LEU A 4 12.62 15.01 5.67
C LEU A 4 11.17 15.35 5.26
N LEU A 5 10.90 15.47 3.96
CA LEU A 5 9.53 15.70 3.47
C LEU A 5 8.61 14.51 3.73
N ASP A 6 9.09 13.27 3.56
CA ASP A 6 8.31 12.09 3.93
C ASP A 6 7.92 12.11 5.41
N LEU A 7 8.83 12.50 6.30
CA LEU A 7 8.57 12.59 7.74
C LEU A 7 7.59 13.72 8.06
N LEU A 8 7.77 14.90 7.50
CA LEU A 8 6.89 16.06 7.77
C LEU A 8 5.47 15.82 7.24
N LEU A 9 5.35 15.43 5.97
CA LEU A 9 4.03 15.18 5.36
C LEU A 9 3.38 13.91 5.93
N GLY A 10 4.15 12.85 6.09
CA GLY A 10 3.66 11.60 6.69
C GLY A 10 3.23 11.78 8.13
N GLY A 11 3.98 12.56 8.93
CA GLY A 11 3.63 12.90 10.31
C GLY A 11 2.36 13.77 10.39
N ALA A 12 2.25 14.79 9.55
CA ALA A 12 1.04 15.62 9.48
C ALA A 12 -0.19 14.78 9.08
N LEU A 13 -0.07 13.96 8.03
CA LEU A 13 -1.14 13.06 7.61
C LEU A 13 -1.50 12.05 8.71
N PHE A 14 -0.50 11.48 9.40
CA PHE A 14 -0.75 10.56 10.52
C PHE A 14 -1.59 11.21 11.61
N LEU A 15 -1.23 12.42 12.05
CA LEU A 15 -1.98 13.14 13.09
C LEU A 15 -3.41 13.45 12.65
N VAL A 16 -3.60 13.95 11.43
CA VAL A 16 -4.93 14.27 10.87
C VAL A 16 -5.80 13.02 10.72
N THR A 17 -5.21 11.90 10.31
CA THR A 17 -5.96 10.65 10.07
C THR A 17 -6.11 9.76 11.30
N LEU A 18 -5.42 10.06 12.40
CA LEU A 18 -5.46 9.27 13.63
C LEU A 18 -6.89 9.04 14.18
N PRO A 19 -7.80 10.05 14.24
CA PRO A 19 -9.18 9.83 14.64
C PRO A 19 -9.92 8.84 13.74
N ILE A 20 -9.69 8.92 12.41
CA ILE A 20 -10.31 8.03 11.42
C ILE A 20 -9.83 6.59 11.65
N VAL A 21 -8.53 6.40 11.87
CA VAL A 21 -7.94 5.08 12.16
C VAL A 21 -8.50 4.52 13.47
N ALA A 22 -8.65 5.35 14.51
CA ALA A 22 -9.18 4.93 15.80
C ALA A 22 -10.65 4.49 15.70
N ILE A 23 -11.49 5.27 15.02
CA ILE A 23 -12.90 4.93 14.80
C ILE A 23 -13.01 3.64 13.96
N SER A 24 -12.23 3.54 12.87
CA SER A 24 -12.22 2.34 12.04
C SER A 24 -11.77 1.10 12.82
N ALA A 25 -10.77 1.23 13.68
CA ALA A 25 -10.29 0.14 14.52
C ALA A 25 -11.36 -0.32 15.52
N LEU A 26 -12.13 0.61 16.09
CA LEU A 26 -13.26 0.30 16.97
C LEU A 26 -14.36 -0.47 16.20
N LEU A 27 -14.75 0.03 15.02
CA LEU A 27 -15.76 -0.62 14.17
C LEU A 27 -15.35 -2.04 13.76
N ILE A 28 -14.08 -2.25 13.40
CA ILE A 28 -13.53 -3.57 13.07
C ILE A 28 -13.66 -4.53 14.26
N ARG A 29 -13.38 -4.06 15.48
CA ARG A 29 -13.50 -4.88 16.68
C ARG A 29 -14.95 -5.24 16.99
N ILE A 30 -15.87 -4.32 16.80
CA ILE A 30 -17.32 -4.54 17.01
C ILE A 30 -17.86 -5.56 16.00
N GLU A 31 -17.49 -5.45 14.72
CA GLU A 31 -18.00 -6.32 13.67
C GLU A 31 -17.48 -7.77 13.78
N GLY A 32 -16.18 -7.95 14.00
CA GLY A 32 -15.56 -9.26 13.83
C GLY A 32 -14.65 -9.74 14.96
N GLY A 33 -14.61 -9.01 16.10
CA GLY A 33 -13.69 -9.35 17.22
C GLY A 33 -12.21 -9.31 16.81
N GLY A 34 -11.31 -9.63 17.73
CA GLY A 34 -9.86 -9.75 17.49
C GLY A 34 -9.13 -8.44 17.17
N PRO A 35 -7.87 -8.50 16.71
CA PRO A 35 -7.03 -7.32 16.50
C PRO A 35 -7.53 -6.49 15.30
N ALA A 36 -7.56 -5.16 15.43
CA ALA A 36 -7.95 -4.25 14.37
C ALA A 36 -6.83 -4.01 13.34
N ILE A 37 -5.57 -4.17 13.75
CA ILE A 37 -4.40 -4.02 12.89
C ILE A 37 -3.99 -5.39 12.35
N TYR A 38 -3.91 -5.48 11.05
CA TYR A 38 -3.31 -6.59 10.32
C TYR A 38 -1.85 -6.29 10.02
N ARG A 39 -0.99 -7.28 10.20
CA ARG A 39 0.44 -7.19 9.94
C ARG A 39 0.81 -8.22 8.89
N GLN A 40 1.66 -7.81 7.95
CA GLN A 40 2.14 -8.71 6.90
C GLN A 40 3.60 -8.41 6.60
N THR A 41 4.43 -9.45 6.59
CA THR A 41 5.83 -9.34 6.17
C THR A 41 5.89 -8.92 4.71
N ARG A 42 6.65 -7.88 4.45
CA ARG A 42 6.92 -7.32 3.13
C ARG A 42 8.41 -7.08 2.97
N VAL A 43 8.85 -6.99 1.70
CA VAL A 43 10.22 -6.69 1.35
C VAL A 43 10.35 -5.22 0.99
N GLY A 44 11.26 -4.53 1.63
CA GLY A 44 11.61 -3.14 1.46
C GLY A 44 12.92 -2.92 0.71
N ARG A 45 13.52 -1.75 0.93
CA ARG A 45 14.77 -1.37 0.27
C ARG A 45 15.91 -2.32 0.63
N GLY A 46 16.70 -2.70 -0.39
CA GLY A 46 17.84 -3.61 -0.23
C GLY A 46 17.46 -5.05 0.10
N GLY A 47 16.18 -5.41 -0.07
CA GLY A 47 15.70 -6.75 0.24
C GLY A 47 15.40 -6.98 1.73
N GLN A 48 15.44 -5.94 2.57
CA GLN A 48 15.14 -6.06 4.00
C GLN A 48 13.64 -6.27 4.23
N GLU A 49 13.29 -7.21 5.08
CA GLU A 49 11.91 -7.46 5.47
C GLU A 49 11.45 -6.48 6.54
N PHE A 50 10.17 -6.09 6.48
CA PHE A 50 9.49 -5.29 7.50
C PHE A 50 8.03 -5.70 7.63
N GLU A 51 7.39 -5.32 8.74
CA GLU A 51 5.96 -5.55 8.97
C GLU A 51 5.14 -4.38 8.41
N LEU A 52 4.44 -4.61 7.31
CA LEU A 52 3.45 -3.69 6.77
C LEU A 52 2.21 -3.65 7.67
N LEU A 53 1.77 -2.47 8.06
CA LEU A 53 0.64 -2.27 8.97
C LEU A 53 -0.60 -1.82 8.20
N LYS A 54 -1.72 -2.54 8.33
CA LYS A 54 -3.02 -2.16 7.73
C LYS A 54 -4.15 -2.32 8.74
N LEU A 55 -5.27 -1.65 8.48
CA LEU A 55 -6.52 -2.02 9.14
C LEU A 55 -6.98 -3.37 8.59
N ARG A 56 -7.45 -4.25 9.48
CA ARG A 56 -7.96 -5.56 9.10
C ARG A 56 -9.29 -5.41 8.34
N THR A 57 -9.35 -5.96 7.15
CA THR A 57 -10.53 -5.91 6.27
C THR A 57 -11.17 -7.26 6.04
N MET A 58 -10.61 -8.33 6.61
CA MET A 58 -11.07 -9.71 6.45
C MET A 58 -11.34 -10.35 7.81
N VAL A 59 -12.13 -11.42 7.82
CA VAL A 59 -12.37 -12.20 9.03
C VAL A 59 -11.08 -12.79 9.58
N PRO A 60 -10.92 -12.92 10.92
CA PRO A 60 -9.72 -13.50 11.51
C PRO A 60 -9.41 -14.90 10.95
N GLY A 61 -8.13 -15.20 10.70
CA GLY A 61 -7.68 -16.50 10.19
C GLY A 61 -7.89 -16.70 8.69
N SER A 62 -8.31 -15.68 7.96
CA SER A 62 -8.51 -15.74 6.50
C SER A 62 -7.32 -15.15 5.74
N ASP A 63 -6.13 -15.70 5.92
CA ASP A 63 -4.97 -15.27 5.15
C ASP A 63 -5.18 -15.44 3.65
N PRO A 64 -4.65 -14.51 2.81
CA PRO A 64 -4.73 -14.66 1.37
C PRO A 64 -4.09 -15.98 0.94
N VAL A 65 -4.85 -16.85 0.30
CA VAL A 65 -4.33 -18.09 -0.26
C VAL A 65 -3.63 -17.78 -1.58
N GLY A 66 -2.32 -18.02 -1.64
CA GLY A 66 -1.53 -17.93 -2.87
C GLY A 66 -0.68 -16.66 -3.00
N ILE A 67 0.36 -16.80 -3.81
CA ILE A 67 1.31 -15.74 -4.14
C ILE A 67 0.61 -14.73 -5.06
N GLY A 68 0.43 -13.49 -4.58
CA GLY A 68 -0.01 -12.39 -5.43
C GLY A 68 -1.47 -12.40 -5.88
N THR A 69 -2.30 -13.28 -5.35
CA THR A 69 -3.74 -13.29 -5.67
C THR A 69 -4.41 -12.00 -5.21
N ALA A 70 -4.91 -11.23 -6.17
CA ALA A 70 -5.81 -10.12 -5.87
C ALA A 70 -7.07 -10.68 -5.19
N VAL A 71 -7.37 -10.20 -4.00
CA VAL A 71 -8.62 -10.56 -3.31
C VAL A 71 -9.75 -9.82 -4.00
N SER A 72 -10.71 -10.57 -4.58
CA SER A 72 -11.91 -10.00 -5.20
C SER A 72 -12.67 -9.12 -4.21
N ARG A 73 -13.41 -8.14 -4.71
CA ARG A 73 -14.29 -7.30 -3.89
C ARG A 73 -15.37 -8.11 -3.19
N ASP A 74 -15.92 -9.12 -3.88
CA ASP A 74 -16.98 -9.97 -3.39
C ASP A 74 -16.48 -11.21 -2.64
N ASP A 75 -15.20 -11.25 -2.30
CA ASP A 75 -14.65 -12.33 -1.51
C ASP A 75 -15.40 -12.41 -0.16
N PRO A 76 -16.03 -13.57 0.15
CA PRO A 76 -16.86 -13.73 1.35
C PRO A 76 -16.09 -13.53 2.66
N ARG A 77 -14.75 -13.58 2.60
CA ARG A 77 -13.88 -13.31 3.76
C ARG A 77 -13.76 -11.83 4.08
N VAL A 78 -14.14 -10.93 3.16
CA VAL A 78 -14.08 -9.48 3.38
C VAL A 78 -15.30 -9.03 4.20
N THR A 79 -15.06 -8.41 5.35
CA THR A 79 -16.13 -7.92 6.23
C THR A 79 -16.87 -6.72 5.60
N ARG A 80 -18.03 -6.32 6.13
CA ARG A 80 -18.76 -5.13 5.64
C ARG A 80 -17.95 -3.86 5.81
N ILE A 81 -17.38 -3.67 7.01
CA ILE A 81 -16.46 -2.55 7.29
C ILE A 81 -15.21 -2.66 6.39
N GLY A 82 -14.69 -3.87 6.19
CA GLY A 82 -13.54 -4.12 5.32
C GLY A 82 -13.78 -3.70 3.87
N ARG A 83 -14.96 -3.95 3.31
CA ARG A 83 -15.31 -3.48 1.95
C ARG A 83 -15.26 -1.96 1.85
N TRP A 84 -15.86 -1.27 2.82
CA TRP A 84 -15.84 0.19 2.85
C TRP A 84 -14.42 0.74 2.98
N LEU A 85 -13.60 0.18 3.88
CA LEU A 85 -12.20 0.59 4.08
C LEU A 85 -11.36 0.40 2.81
N ARG A 86 -11.50 -0.75 2.12
CA ARG A 86 -10.81 -1.02 0.85
C ARG A 86 -11.25 -0.07 -0.27
N ARG A 87 -12.55 0.22 -0.37
CA ARG A 87 -13.09 1.14 -1.37
C ARG A 87 -12.53 2.56 -1.22
N THR A 88 -12.32 2.99 0.02
CA THR A 88 -11.78 4.32 0.36
C THR A 88 -10.27 4.33 0.55
N SER A 89 -9.61 3.17 0.46
CA SER A 89 -8.17 2.98 0.77
C SER A 89 -7.78 3.40 2.20
N LEU A 90 -8.73 3.54 3.11
CA LEU A 90 -8.50 3.89 4.52
C LEU A 90 -7.80 2.75 5.28
N ASP A 91 -7.89 1.52 4.78
CA ASP A 91 -7.17 0.38 5.34
C ASP A 91 -5.66 0.53 5.29
N GLU A 92 -5.13 1.36 4.39
CA GLU A 92 -3.70 1.60 4.24
C GLU A 92 -3.15 2.75 5.11
N LEU A 93 -4.00 3.52 5.81
CA LEU A 93 -3.55 4.62 6.67
C LEU A 93 -2.52 4.21 7.74
N PRO A 94 -2.58 3.02 8.38
CA PRO A 94 -1.53 2.60 9.31
C PRO A 94 -0.13 2.47 8.68
N ASN A 95 0.00 2.38 7.34
CA ASN A 95 1.31 2.43 6.67
C ASN A 95 2.07 3.74 6.93
N LEU A 96 1.39 4.81 7.34
CA LEU A 96 2.05 6.05 7.76
C LEU A 96 3.01 5.81 8.94
N VAL A 97 2.73 4.85 9.81
CA VAL A 97 3.66 4.42 10.87
C VAL A 97 4.93 3.81 10.25
N ASN A 98 4.80 3.01 9.18
CA ASN A 98 5.97 2.47 8.47
C ASN A 98 6.79 3.59 7.80
N VAL A 99 6.11 4.65 7.30
CA VAL A 99 6.82 5.84 6.80
C VAL A 99 7.59 6.51 7.92
N LEU A 100 6.99 6.74 9.08
CA LEU A 100 7.65 7.37 10.21
C LEU A 100 8.84 6.54 10.74
N ARG A 101 8.75 5.22 10.70
CA ARG A 101 9.84 4.29 11.07
C ARG A 101 10.98 4.23 10.06
N GLY A 102 10.80 4.71 8.83
CA GLY A 102 11.81 4.65 7.77
C GLY A 102 11.79 3.37 6.93
N GLU A 103 10.79 2.56 7.12
CA GLU A 103 10.55 1.32 6.38
C GLU A 103 9.91 1.61 5.01
N MET A 104 9.18 2.72 4.91
CA MET A 104 8.49 3.20 3.70
C MET A 104 8.72 4.69 3.44
N ALA A 105 8.41 5.12 2.22
CA ALA A 105 8.24 6.51 1.79
C ALA A 105 6.76 6.77 1.47
N LEU A 106 6.37 8.02 1.27
CA LEU A 106 5.04 8.33 0.73
C LEU A 106 4.92 7.84 -0.72
N VAL A 107 5.96 8.05 -1.53
CA VAL A 107 6.02 7.66 -2.94
C VAL A 107 7.14 6.66 -3.18
N GLY A 108 6.82 5.54 -3.83
CA GLY A 108 7.76 4.48 -4.19
C GLY A 108 7.05 3.24 -4.73
N PRO A 109 7.81 2.22 -5.16
CA PRO A 109 7.26 0.93 -5.56
C PRO A 109 6.42 0.30 -4.45
N ARG A 110 5.30 -0.34 -4.80
CA ARG A 110 4.47 -1.04 -3.80
C ARG A 110 5.25 -2.22 -3.18
N PRO A 111 5.31 -2.34 -1.83
CA PRO A 111 6.05 -3.42 -1.20
C PRO A 111 5.42 -4.79 -1.49
N THR A 112 6.25 -5.78 -1.81
CA THR A 112 5.85 -7.14 -2.17
C THR A 112 6.18 -8.14 -1.08
N ILE A 113 5.63 -9.35 -1.17
CA ILE A 113 5.91 -10.44 -0.24
C ILE A 113 7.25 -11.13 -0.56
N PRO A 114 7.94 -11.72 0.42
CA PRO A 114 9.23 -12.41 0.21
C PRO A 114 9.19 -13.46 -0.90
N ALA A 115 8.13 -14.25 -0.97
CA ALA A 115 7.96 -15.30 -1.98
C ALA A 115 7.99 -14.74 -3.43
N GLN A 116 7.44 -13.53 -3.68
CA GLN A 116 7.51 -12.91 -5.00
C GLN A 116 8.91 -12.39 -5.33
N VAL A 117 9.63 -11.88 -4.32
CA VAL A 117 10.99 -11.36 -4.51
C VAL A 117 12.00 -12.48 -4.77
N ALA A 118 11.74 -13.70 -4.28
CA ALA A 118 12.59 -14.85 -4.54
C ALA A 118 12.75 -15.12 -6.05
N ASP A 119 11.66 -14.92 -6.82
CA ASP A 119 11.61 -15.20 -8.27
C ASP A 119 12.04 -14.01 -9.14
N TYR A 120 12.47 -12.88 -8.54
CA TYR A 120 12.85 -11.69 -9.31
C TYR A 120 14.13 -11.88 -10.09
N THR A 121 14.08 -11.52 -11.37
CA THR A 121 15.27 -11.31 -12.20
C THR A 121 16.14 -10.17 -11.65
N PRO A 122 17.42 -10.07 -12.06
CA PRO A 122 18.27 -8.93 -11.68
C PRO A 122 17.65 -7.56 -12.04
N HIS A 123 16.98 -7.47 -13.19
CA HIS A 123 16.27 -6.27 -13.61
C HIS A 123 15.13 -5.92 -12.66
N GLN A 124 14.29 -6.87 -12.35
CA GLN A 124 13.14 -6.69 -11.45
C GLN A 124 13.56 -6.34 -10.01
N ARG A 125 14.73 -6.82 -9.55
CA ARG A 125 15.30 -6.47 -8.23
C ARG A 125 15.63 -5.00 -8.09
N ARG A 126 15.81 -4.26 -9.18
CA ARG A 126 16.08 -2.82 -9.16
C ARG A 126 14.99 -2.00 -8.46
N ARG A 127 13.74 -2.48 -8.46
CA ARG A 127 12.67 -1.85 -7.68
C ARG A 127 12.93 -1.80 -6.17
N LEU A 128 13.84 -2.63 -5.66
CA LEU A 128 14.26 -2.66 -4.25
C LEU A 128 15.41 -1.69 -3.95
N GLU A 129 15.91 -0.92 -4.90
CA GLU A 129 16.96 0.08 -4.69
C GLU A 129 16.46 1.29 -3.89
N VAL A 130 15.15 1.49 -3.84
CA VAL A 130 14.50 2.60 -3.14
C VAL A 130 13.56 2.10 -2.05
N LEU A 131 13.14 3.01 -1.14
CA LEU A 131 12.09 2.69 -0.18
C LEU A 131 10.78 2.40 -0.91
N PRO A 132 10.02 1.38 -0.49
CA PRO A 132 8.67 1.17 -0.98
C PRO A 132 7.75 2.32 -0.58
N GLY A 133 6.70 2.58 -1.38
CA GLY A 133 5.78 3.68 -1.17
C GLY A 133 4.38 3.25 -0.72
N ILE A 134 3.66 4.17 -0.08
CA ILE A 134 2.20 4.06 0.11
C ILE A 134 1.52 4.16 -1.26
N THR A 135 1.95 5.12 -2.08
CA THR A 135 1.58 5.22 -3.48
C THR A 135 2.82 5.16 -4.38
N GLY A 136 2.63 4.97 -5.69
CA GLY A 136 3.74 4.85 -6.63
C GLY A 136 3.31 4.94 -8.08
N TRP A 137 4.29 4.96 -8.98
CA TRP A 137 4.07 5.16 -10.40
C TRP A 137 3.15 4.10 -11.00
N ALA A 138 3.41 2.82 -10.77
CA ALA A 138 2.55 1.72 -11.21
C ALA A 138 1.11 1.84 -10.67
N GLN A 139 0.96 2.29 -9.41
CA GLN A 139 -0.36 2.42 -8.78
C GLN A 139 -1.20 3.51 -9.43
N VAL A 140 -0.61 4.63 -9.88
CA VAL A 140 -1.36 5.73 -10.51
C VAL A 140 -1.58 5.55 -12.01
N GLN A 141 -0.85 4.61 -12.66
CA GLN A 141 -1.00 4.33 -14.09
C GLN A 141 -2.13 3.35 -14.40
N GLY A 142 -2.37 2.35 -13.55
CA GLY A 142 -3.40 1.35 -13.88
C GLY A 142 -3.94 0.54 -12.70
N ARG A 143 -3.51 0.84 -11.47
CA ARG A 143 -3.95 0.15 -10.23
C ARG A 143 -3.99 -1.39 -10.39
N ALA A 144 -5.17 -1.99 -10.19
CA ALA A 144 -5.35 -3.44 -10.29
C ALA A 144 -5.49 -3.96 -11.72
N GLY A 145 -5.69 -3.07 -12.72
CA GLY A 145 -6.01 -3.44 -14.10
C GLY A 145 -4.82 -3.84 -14.97
N ILE A 146 -3.56 -3.59 -14.54
CA ILE A 146 -2.38 -3.95 -15.31
C ILE A 146 -1.75 -5.25 -14.82
N PRO A 147 -1.16 -6.06 -15.73
CA PRO A 147 -0.46 -7.30 -15.39
C PRO A 147 0.68 -7.07 -14.40
N TRP A 148 1.04 -8.14 -13.68
CA TRP A 148 2.09 -8.07 -12.66
C TRP A 148 3.45 -7.65 -13.22
N GLU A 149 3.82 -8.19 -14.36
CA GLU A 149 5.07 -7.91 -15.08
C GLU A 149 5.15 -6.42 -15.45
N GLU A 150 4.07 -5.87 -16.00
CA GLU A 150 4.00 -4.46 -16.37
C GLU A 150 4.10 -3.54 -15.13
N ARG A 151 3.52 -3.93 -13.99
CA ARG A 151 3.69 -3.18 -12.73
C ARG A 151 5.14 -3.13 -12.30
N ILE A 152 5.87 -4.24 -12.44
CA ILE A 152 7.30 -4.27 -12.10
C ILE A 152 8.10 -3.34 -13.02
N GLU A 153 7.81 -3.35 -14.33
CA GLU A 153 8.47 -2.45 -15.28
C GLU A 153 8.22 -0.97 -14.93
N LEU A 154 6.98 -0.60 -14.60
CA LEU A 154 6.65 0.75 -14.14
C LEU A 154 7.34 1.11 -12.82
N ASP A 155 7.51 0.16 -11.91
CA ASP A 155 8.28 0.37 -10.68
C ASP A 155 9.77 0.57 -10.96
N VAL A 156 10.36 -0.14 -11.92
CA VAL A 156 11.76 0.04 -12.36
C VAL A 156 11.90 1.39 -13.08
N GLU A 157 10.95 1.75 -13.96
CA GLU A 157 10.91 3.06 -14.61
C GLU A 157 10.91 4.20 -13.57
N TYR A 158 10.12 4.05 -12.50
CA TYR A 158 10.12 5.02 -11.40
C TYR A 158 11.50 5.16 -10.76
N VAL A 159 12.19 4.04 -10.49
CA VAL A 159 13.54 4.07 -9.90
C VAL A 159 14.51 4.85 -10.78
N GLU A 160 14.46 4.65 -12.10
CA GLU A 160 15.33 5.30 -13.09
C GLU A 160 15.06 6.80 -13.24
N ARG A 161 13.77 7.18 -13.22
CA ARG A 161 13.32 8.57 -13.47
C ARG A 161 12.98 9.35 -12.22
N ARG A 162 13.24 8.78 -11.04
CA ARG A 162 12.89 9.37 -9.76
C ARG A 162 13.33 10.82 -9.65
N SER A 163 12.39 11.70 -9.42
CA SER A 163 12.60 13.13 -9.18
C SER A 163 11.53 13.69 -8.27
N PHE A 164 11.80 14.84 -7.65
CA PHE A 164 10.82 15.52 -6.80
C PHE A 164 9.52 15.86 -7.57
N LEU A 165 9.64 16.31 -8.82
CA LEU A 165 8.48 16.64 -9.67
C LEU A 165 7.65 15.40 -10.01
N LEU A 166 8.30 14.25 -10.26
CA LEU A 166 7.59 12.98 -10.47
C LEU A 166 6.83 12.56 -9.21
N ASP A 167 7.46 12.68 -8.04
CA ASP A 167 6.80 12.37 -6.76
C ASP A 167 5.58 13.26 -6.53
N LEU A 168 5.67 14.57 -6.77
CA LEU A 168 4.52 15.49 -6.70
C LEU A 168 3.41 15.12 -7.68
N ARG A 169 3.76 14.75 -8.90
CA ARG A 169 2.79 14.30 -9.92
C ARG A 169 2.06 13.03 -9.45
N ILE A 170 2.80 12.08 -8.89
CA ILE A 170 2.23 10.84 -8.34
C ILE A 170 1.27 11.16 -7.18
N LEU A 171 1.65 12.03 -6.24
CA LEU A 171 0.81 12.43 -5.12
C LEU A 171 -0.47 13.13 -5.61
N GLY A 172 -0.36 14.07 -6.55
CA GLY A 172 -1.51 14.75 -7.14
C GLY A 172 -2.46 13.78 -7.85
N ARG A 173 -1.92 12.84 -8.63
CA ARG A 173 -2.73 11.80 -9.30
C ARG A 173 -3.38 10.85 -8.30
N THR A 174 -2.66 10.46 -7.23
CA THR A 174 -3.20 9.65 -6.13
C THR A 174 -4.39 10.32 -5.48
N PHE A 175 -4.26 11.60 -5.13
CA PHE A 175 -5.35 12.40 -4.55
C PHE A 175 -6.58 12.43 -5.48
N TRP A 176 -6.37 12.72 -6.76
CA TRP A 176 -7.43 12.71 -7.77
C TRP A 176 -8.14 11.36 -7.84
N LEU A 177 -7.39 10.26 -7.98
CA LEU A 177 -7.92 8.91 -8.06
C LEU A 177 -8.67 8.47 -6.78
N THR A 178 -8.25 8.99 -5.62
CA THR A 178 -8.93 8.70 -4.35
C THR A 178 -10.29 9.40 -4.26
N ILE A 179 -10.39 10.63 -4.76
CA ILE A 179 -11.65 11.40 -4.73
C ILE A 179 -12.63 10.91 -5.80
N THR A 180 -12.16 10.68 -7.02
CA THR A 180 -13.01 10.29 -8.14
C THR A 180 -13.41 8.81 -8.12
N GLY A 181 -12.63 7.98 -7.42
CA GLY A 181 -12.79 6.52 -7.48
C GLY A 181 -12.36 5.91 -8.82
N GLU A 182 -11.78 6.71 -9.73
CA GLU A 182 -11.29 6.27 -11.03
C GLU A 182 -10.24 5.15 -10.89
N GLY A 183 -10.31 4.12 -11.74
CA GLY A 183 -9.37 2.98 -11.72
C GLY A 183 -9.53 2.03 -10.52
N LEU A 184 -10.59 2.16 -9.74
CA LEU A 184 -11.05 1.06 -8.91
C LEU A 184 -11.52 -0.05 -9.85
N ALA A 185 -11.13 -1.32 -9.60
CA ALA A 185 -11.59 -2.43 -10.42
C ALA A 185 -13.11 -2.33 -10.62
N PRO A 186 -13.64 -2.55 -11.84
CA PRO A 186 -15.07 -2.59 -12.05
C PRO A 186 -15.71 -3.64 -11.14
N ASP A 187 -16.94 -3.38 -10.74
CA ASP A 187 -17.77 -4.29 -9.92
C ASP A 187 -17.96 -5.62 -10.64
#